data_9f33261454a898353c3973d197b1a9fb
#
_entry.id   9f33261454a898353c3973d197b1a9fb
#
_cell.length_a   1.000
_cell.length_b   1.000
_cell.length_c   1.000
_cell.angle_alpha   90.00
_cell.angle_beta   90.00
_cell.angle_gamma   90.00
#
_symmetry.space_group_name_H-M   'P 1'
#
loop_
_entity.id
_entity.type
_entity.pdbx_description
1 polymer ?
#
loop_
_entity_poly.entity_id
_entity_poly.type
_entity_poly.pdbx_seq_one_letter_code
_entity_poly.pdbx_strand_id
1 'polypeptide(L)'
;MTVETYTPNKTTTLETAKKTIAEQNDNRGETATASGNKIGFVSLGCPKNLVDSERILTQLRTEGYEIVNSYHDSDVVIVNTCGFIDSAVQESLDTIGEALKENGKVIVTGCLGAREDEIREVHPGVMGISGPHAYENVLEHVHQFAPKPEHNPFTSLVPDHGVKLTPKHYAYLKISEGCNHRCTFCIIPSMRGDLVSRPVGEVLSEAERLKNAGVKELLVISQDTSAYGVDTKHSTGFANGMPVRQNLKALSEELGKLGIWTRLHYVYPYPHVDDIIPLMAEGKILPYLDIPFQHASPRVLKAMKRPGKAERTLEQIKKWREMCPELVIRSTFIVGFPGETEEDFQILLEWLKEAQLDRVGCFKYSPVDGAAANEIDDQISEDVKQDRYDRFMQLQQEISAAKLQKRIGTTMKVLIDEVDEEGALGRTYADAPEIDGVVYLNEEFNVKAGDIVDVAIEHADEYDLWGSVVR
;
A
#
# COMPACT_ATOMS: atom_id res chain seq x y z
N MET A 1 8.41 -20.04 -25.33
CA MET A 1 8.69 -18.84 -24.52
C MET A 1 7.81 -18.97 -23.31
N THR A 2 8.41 -19.24 -22.17
CA THR A 2 7.72 -19.42 -20.90
C THR A 2 7.26 -18.06 -20.43
N VAL A 3 5.95 -17.89 -20.27
CA VAL A 3 5.35 -16.71 -19.66
C VAL A 3 5.71 -16.76 -18.18
N GLU A 4 6.69 -15.96 -17.78
CA GLU A 4 6.94 -15.70 -16.37
C GLU A 4 5.73 -14.92 -15.82
N THR A 5 5.02 -15.55 -14.92
CA THR A 5 3.91 -14.93 -14.18
C THR A 5 4.46 -13.75 -13.39
N TYR A 6 3.98 -12.54 -13.67
CA TYR A 6 4.22 -11.37 -12.83
C TYR A 6 3.66 -11.62 -11.42
N THR A 7 4.50 -12.13 -10.57
CA THR A 7 4.36 -12.03 -9.13
C THR A 7 5.12 -10.75 -8.73
N PRO A 8 4.50 -9.79 -8.02
CA PRO A 8 5.24 -8.65 -7.50
C PRO A 8 6.42 -9.21 -6.71
N ASN A 9 7.61 -8.72 -7.06
CA ASN A 9 8.88 -9.25 -6.58
C ASN A 9 8.95 -9.10 -5.06
N LYS A 10 8.62 -10.17 -4.31
CA LYS A 10 8.57 -10.21 -2.84
C LYS A 10 9.93 -9.89 -2.21
N THR A 11 11.01 -10.06 -2.95
CA THR A 11 12.38 -9.78 -2.54
C THR A 11 12.68 -8.29 -2.51
N THR A 12 12.04 -7.50 -3.37
CA THR A 12 12.34 -6.06 -3.53
C THR A 12 11.94 -5.26 -2.29
N THR A 13 10.82 -5.59 -1.62
CA THR A 13 10.36 -4.86 -0.42
C THR A 13 11.30 -5.09 0.76
N LEU A 14 11.82 -6.31 0.92
CA LEU A 14 12.75 -6.64 2.00
C LEU A 14 14.14 -6.05 1.75
N GLU A 15 14.62 -6.10 0.50
CA GLU A 15 15.90 -5.50 0.09
C GLU A 15 15.83 -3.98 0.14
N THR A 16 14.74 -3.37 -0.32
CA THR A 16 14.53 -1.91 -0.25
C THR A 16 14.47 -1.43 1.19
N ALA A 17 13.72 -2.12 2.07
CA ALA A 17 13.68 -1.80 3.49
C ALA A 17 15.08 -1.96 4.15
N LYS A 18 15.80 -3.03 3.83
CA LYS A 18 17.19 -3.24 4.32
C LYS A 18 18.13 -2.14 3.83
N LYS A 19 18.04 -1.74 2.55
CA LYS A 19 18.85 -0.67 1.95
C LYS A 19 18.53 0.70 2.57
N THR A 20 17.24 1.03 2.75
CA THR A 20 16.81 2.30 3.35
C THR A 20 17.24 2.44 4.81
N ILE A 21 17.19 1.38 5.61
CA ILE A 21 17.67 1.37 6.98
C ILE A 21 19.21 1.53 7.01
N ALA A 22 19.95 0.88 6.09
CA ALA A 22 21.39 1.03 5.95
C ALA A 22 21.79 2.49 5.60
N GLU A 23 21.14 3.11 4.62
CA GLU A 23 21.40 4.49 4.20
C GLU A 23 21.08 5.53 5.29
N GLN A 24 20.08 5.27 6.14
CA GLN A 24 19.78 6.15 7.28
C GLN A 24 20.82 6.00 8.41
N ASN A 25 21.52 4.89 8.48
CA ASN A 25 22.61 4.67 9.43
C ASN A 25 23.95 5.29 8.96
N ASP A 26 24.21 5.32 7.63
CA ASP A 26 25.44 5.86 7.04
C ASP A 26 25.54 7.40 7.10
N ASN A 27 24.43 8.12 7.20
CA ASN A 27 24.39 9.59 7.30
C ASN A 27 24.74 10.13 8.72
N ARG A 28 25.23 9.27 9.61
CA ARG A 28 25.77 9.71 10.91
C ARG A 28 27.27 9.94 10.79
N GLY A 29 27.66 11.21 10.85
CA GLY A 29 29.02 11.52 11.24
C GLY A 29 29.34 10.82 12.57
N GLU A 30 30.54 10.24 12.65
CA GLU A 30 31.08 9.55 13.82
C GLU A 30 30.95 10.44 15.07
N THR A 31 29.91 10.24 15.84
CA THR A 31 29.80 10.82 17.18
C THR A 31 29.21 9.79 18.12
N ALA A 32 30.09 9.31 19.00
CA ALA A 32 29.84 8.62 20.27
C ALA A 32 29.04 7.31 20.20
N THR A 33 29.73 6.24 20.35
CA THR A 33 29.27 4.90 20.78
C THR A 33 28.56 5.00 22.14
N ALA A 34 27.29 5.35 22.17
CA ALA A 34 26.43 4.89 23.24
C ALA A 34 26.13 3.42 22.92
N SER A 35 26.49 2.49 23.82
CA SER A 35 26.10 1.09 23.72
C SER A 35 24.59 1.00 23.98
N GLY A 36 23.80 1.37 22.99
CA GLY A 36 22.35 1.22 23.02
C GLY A 36 21.98 -0.22 22.69
N ASN A 37 20.91 -0.74 23.29
CA ASN A 37 20.35 -2.01 22.91
C ASN A 37 19.99 -2.01 21.40
N LYS A 38 20.34 -3.06 20.70
CA LYS A 38 20.17 -3.22 19.26
C LYS A 38 18.90 -3.99 18.95
N ILE A 39 18.05 -3.42 18.13
CA ILE A 39 16.78 -4.02 17.71
C ILE A 39 16.83 -4.35 16.23
N GLY A 40 16.69 -5.66 15.91
CA GLY A 40 16.42 -6.12 14.55
C GLY A 40 14.94 -5.92 14.23
N PHE A 41 14.63 -5.54 13.00
CA PHE A 41 13.24 -5.31 12.60
C PHE A 41 12.96 -5.85 11.21
N VAL A 42 11.88 -6.64 11.08
CA VAL A 42 11.36 -7.14 9.81
C VAL A 42 9.94 -6.65 9.62
N SER A 43 9.66 -6.04 8.47
CA SER A 43 8.34 -5.56 8.09
C SER A 43 7.82 -6.37 6.91
N LEU A 44 6.72 -7.10 7.11
CA LEU A 44 6.06 -7.89 6.08
C LEU A 44 4.71 -7.30 5.71
N GLY A 45 4.25 -7.60 4.49
CA GLY A 45 2.89 -7.31 4.05
C GLY A 45 2.70 -5.94 3.37
N CYS A 46 1.55 -5.33 3.59
CA CYS A 46 1.05 -4.20 2.80
C CYS A 46 1.52 -2.83 3.32
N PRO A 47 1.30 -1.74 2.55
CA PRO A 47 1.63 -0.36 2.96
C PRO A 47 1.08 0.06 4.33
N LYS A 48 -0.09 -0.47 4.75
CA LYS A 48 -0.64 -0.16 6.08
C LYS A 48 0.24 -0.73 7.19
N ASN A 49 0.76 -1.95 6.99
CA ASN A 49 1.66 -2.62 7.92
C ASN A 49 3.04 -1.93 7.95
N LEU A 50 3.48 -1.41 6.80
CA LEU A 50 4.72 -0.63 6.71
C LEU A 50 4.62 0.66 7.54
N VAL A 51 3.52 1.39 7.48
CA VAL A 51 3.31 2.58 8.33
C VAL A 51 3.29 2.21 9.81
N ASP A 52 2.74 1.04 10.18
CA ASP A 52 2.80 0.53 11.56
C ASP A 52 4.24 0.28 11.98
N SER A 53 5.06 -0.33 11.11
CA SER A 53 6.50 -0.50 11.33
C SER A 53 7.24 0.81 11.54
N GLU A 54 6.99 1.82 10.69
CA GLU A 54 7.59 3.15 10.79
C GLU A 54 7.29 3.83 12.15
N ARG A 55 6.06 3.65 12.66
CA ARG A 55 5.67 4.19 13.98
C ARG A 55 6.44 3.50 15.11
N ILE A 56 6.51 2.17 15.10
CA ILE A 56 7.27 1.39 16.10
C ILE A 56 8.74 1.80 16.07
N LEU A 57 9.35 1.84 14.88
CA LEU A 57 10.74 2.23 14.70
C LEU A 57 11.02 3.66 15.17
N THR A 58 10.11 4.59 14.87
CA THR A 58 10.23 5.98 15.32
C THR A 58 10.26 6.05 16.84
N GLN A 59 9.40 5.30 17.52
CA GLN A 59 9.32 5.29 18.97
C GLN A 59 10.53 4.63 19.61
N LEU A 60 10.99 3.49 19.10
CA LEU A 60 12.23 2.84 19.54
C LEU A 60 13.43 3.77 19.42
N ARG A 61 13.55 4.47 18.28
CA ARG A 61 14.62 5.47 18.07
C ARG A 61 14.51 6.63 19.05
N THR A 62 13.31 7.12 19.34
CA THR A 62 13.07 8.18 20.31
C THR A 62 13.47 7.74 21.73
N GLU A 63 13.37 6.46 22.03
CA GLU A 63 13.79 5.88 23.31
C GLU A 63 15.29 5.51 23.35
N GLY A 64 16.03 5.73 22.27
CA GLY A 64 17.48 5.57 22.19
C GLY A 64 17.96 4.21 21.71
N TYR A 65 17.06 3.32 21.25
CA TYR A 65 17.44 2.04 20.66
C TYR A 65 18.14 2.23 19.31
N GLU A 66 19.12 1.38 19.04
CA GLU A 66 19.76 1.26 17.74
C GLU A 66 18.98 0.25 16.88
N ILE A 67 18.62 0.63 15.66
CA ILE A 67 17.96 -0.28 14.71
C ILE A 67 19.04 -0.87 13.80
N VAL A 68 19.06 -2.20 13.70
CA VAL A 68 20.06 -2.95 12.92
C VAL A 68 19.39 -3.87 11.90
N ASN A 69 20.10 -4.15 10.81
CA ASN A 69 19.61 -4.97 9.68
C ASN A 69 20.05 -6.44 9.77
N SER A 70 20.44 -6.90 10.95
CA SER A 70 20.97 -8.25 11.17
C SER A 70 20.25 -8.90 12.33
N TYR A 71 19.77 -10.11 12.14
CA TYR A 71 19.22 -10.92 13.23
C TYR A 71 20.27 -11.21 14.29
N HIS A 72 21.48 -11.56 13.83
CA HIS A 72 22.57 -12.01 14.69
C HIS A 72 23.13 -10.89 15.58
N ASP A 73 23.18 -9.66 15.06
CA ASP A 73 23.75 -8.50 15.78
C ASP A 73 22.73 -7.78 16.66
N SER A 74 21.48 -8.24 16.69
CA SER A 74 20.41 -7.63 17.49
C SER A 74 20.23 -8.31 18.84
N ASP A 75 19.88 -7.55 19.86
CA ASP A 75 19.52 -8.06 21.18
C ASP A 75 18.12 -8.67 21.19
N VAL A 76 17.22 -8.16 20.35
CA VAL A 76 15.85 -8.62 20.14
C VAL A 76 15.45 -8.37 18.69
N VAL A 77 14.71 -9.27 18.07
CA VAL A 77 14.13 -9.12 16.74
C VAL A 77 12.63 -8.90 16.85
N ILE A 78 12.12 -7.89 16.15
CA ILE A 78 10.68 -7.66 16.00
C ILE A 78 10.29 -8.06 14.58
N VAL A 79 9.26 -8.92 14.45
CA VAL A 79 8.66 -9.32 13.16
C VAL A 79 7.25 -8.74 13.09
N ASN A 80 7.04 -7.75 12.23
CA ASN A 80 5.72 -7.20 11.93
C ASN A 80 5.11 -7.99 10.77
N THR A 81 4.07 -8.76 11.07
CA THR A 81 3.54 -9.87 10.25
C THR A 81 2.31 -9.48 9.43
N CYS A 82 2.13 -10.18 8.32
CA CYS A 82 0.90 -10.20 7.54
C CYS A 82 0.08 -11.45 7.86
N GLY A 83 -1.25 -11.32 7.88
CA GLY A 83 -2.17 -12.44 8.19
C GLY A 83 -3.39 -12.46 7.27
N PHE A 84 -3.31 -11.82 6.09
CA PHE A 84 -4.49 -11.60 5.24
C PHE A 84 -4.83 -12.80 4.34
N ILE A 85 -3.84 -13.43 3.72
CA ILE A 85 -4.00 -14.61 2.86
C ILE A 85 -3.02 -15.69 3.32
N ASP A 86 -3.31 -16.95 3.01
CA ASP A 86 -2.53 -18.09 3.50
C ASP A 86 -1.04 -18.01 3.13
N SER A 87 -0.72 -17.58 1.92
CA SER A 87 0.68 -17.40 1.50
C SER A 87 1.42 -16.34 2.34
N ALA A 88 0.74 -15.28 2.76
CA ALA A 88 1.34 -14.25 3.62
C ALA A 88 1.42 -14.70 5.08
N VAL A 89 0.50 -15.55 5.53
CA VAL A 89 0.58 -16.25 6.83
C VAL A 89 1.81 -17.14 6.84
N GLN A 90 1.99 -17.98 5.81
CA GLN A 90 3.14 -18.89 5.71
C GLN A 90 4.46 -18.11 5.66
N GLU A 91 4.55 -17.06 4.85
CA GLU A 91 5.73 -16.17 4.80
C GLU A 91 6.03 -15.58 6.18
N SER A 92 5.00 -15.17 6.92
CA SER A 92 5.17 -14.63 8.27
C SER A 92 5.68 -15.69 9.26
N LEU A 93 5.12 -16.91 9.22
CA LEU A 93 5.57 -18.01 10.06
C LEU A 93 7.01 -18.44 9.73
N ASP A 94 7.34 -18.55 8.45
CA ASP A 94 8.71 -18.89 8.00
C ASP A 94 9.72 -17.84 8.47
N THR A 95 9.38 -16.55 8.35
CA THR A 95 10.24 -15.43 8.82
C THR A 95 10.42 -15.45 10.35
N ILE A 96 9.36 -15.75 11.12
CA ILE A 96 9.46 -15.93 12.57
C ILE A 96 10.42 -17.09 12.90
N GLY A 97 10.30 -18.22 12.19
CA GLY A 97 11.16 -19.38 12.34
C GLY A 97 12.62 -19.08 12.04
N GLU A 98 12.90 -18.32 10.97
CA GLU A 98 14.24 -17.86 10.63
C GLU A 98 14.82 -16.96 11.73
N ALA A 99 14.06 -15.96 12.18
CA ALA A 99 14.49 -15.04 13.23
C ALA A 99 14.76 -15.78 14.57
N LEU A 100 13.94 -16.76 14.94
CA LEU A 100 14.15 -17.58 16.13
C LEU A 100 15.43 -18.42 16.03
N LYS A 101 15.72 -18.99 14.86
CA LYS A 101 16.92 -19.79 14.61
C LYS A 101 18.19 -18.95 14.69
N GLU A 102 18.16 -17.75 14.14
CA GLU A 102 19.32 -16.85 14.02
C GLU A 102 19.60 -16.07 15.33
N ASN A 103 18.56 -15.63 16.04
CA ASN A 103 18.67 -14.78 17.23
C ASN A 103 18.14 -15.43 18.51
N GLY A 104 17.01 -16.14 18.42
CA GLY A 104 16.34 -16.80 19.57
C GLY A 104 15.45 -15.88 20.40
N LYS A 105 15.53 -14.55 20.27
CA LYS A 105 14.69 -13.58 21.00
C LYS A 105 13.82 -12.82 20.02
N VAL A 106 12.60 -13.30 19.83
CA VAL A 106 11.69 -12.77 18.82
C VAL A 106 10.39 -12.27 19.45
N ILE A 107 9.99 -11.05 19.08
CA ILE A 107 8.70 -10.45 19.37
C ILE A 107 7.92 -10.36 18.06
N VAL A 108 6.65 -10.77 18.07
CA VAL A 108 5.79 -10.74 16.90
C VAL A 108 4.70 -9.69 17.07
N THR A 109 4.41 -8.95 16.01
CA THR A 109 3.30 -8.00 15.94
C THR A 109 2.64 -8.03 14.57
N GLY A 110 1.61 -7.22 14.36
CA GLY A 110 0.93 -7.09 13.08
C GLY A 110 -0.30 -7.96 12.93
N CYS A 111 -0.75 -8.14 11.68
CA CYS A 111 -2.04 -8.77 11.41
C CYS A 111 -2.11 -10.24 11.87
N LEU A 112 -1.07 -11.02 11.69
CA LEU A 112 -1.02 -12.40 12.18
C LEU A 112 -0.95 -12.45 13.72
N GLY A 113 -0.38 -11.43 14.36
CA GLY A 113 -0.35 -11.32 15.81
C GLY A 113 -1.74 -11.31 16.49
N ALA A 114 -2.80 -11.01 15.74
CA ALA A 114 -4.18 -11.16 16.21
C ALA A 114 -4.62 -12.63 16.37
N ARG A 115 -3.85 -13.57 15.82
CA ARG A 115 -4.05 -15.03 15.91
C ARG A 115 -2.91 -15.67 16.72
N GLU A 116 -2.77 -15.26 17.98
CA GLU A 116 -1.65 -15.66 18.86
C GLU A 116 -1.49 -17.17 18.97
N ASP A 117 -2.60 -17.92 19.13
CA ASP A 117 -2.60 -19.37 19.28
C ASP A 117 -1.93 -20.06 18.07
N GLU A 118 -2.21 -19.61 16.86
CA GLU A 118 -1.62 -20.15 15.63
C GLU A 118 -0.08 -19.94 15.58
N ILE A 119 0.39 -18.77 15.99
CA ILE A 119 1.82 -18.50 16.08
C ILE A 119 2.48 -19.39 17.13
N ARG A 120 1.86 -19.54 18.31
CA ARG A 120 2.42 -20.34 19.41
C ARG A 120 2.42 -21.82 19.12
N GLU A 121 1.45 -22.34 18.36
CA GLU A 121 1.42 -23.73 17.93
C GLU A 121 2.64 -24.07 17.06
N VAL A 122 3.03 -23.20 16.13
CA VAL A 122 4.15 -23.41 15.22
C VAL A 122 5.48 -22.99 15.89
N HIS A 123 5.48 -21.88 16.63
CA HIS A 123 6.66 -21.24 17.22
C HIS A 123 6.47 -20.94 18.71
N PRO A 124 6.49 -21.94 19.60
CA PRO A 124 6.29 -21.74 21.03
C PRO A 124 7.39 -20.92 21.70
N GLY A 125 8.52 -20.72 21.02
CA GLY A 125 9.67 -19.94 21.51
C GLY A 125 9.52 -18.41 21.34
N VAL A 126 8.46 -17.92 20.73
CA VAL A 126 8.22 -16.48 20.58
C VAL A 126 7.98 -15.83 21.95
N MET A 127 8.72 -14.76 22.25
CA MET A 127 8.76 -14.16 23.58
C MET A 127 7.56 -13.25 23.88
N GLY A 128 7.09 -12.51 22.88
CA GLY A 128 5.92 -11.63 22.98
C GLY A 128 5.14 -11.59 21.69
N ILE A 129 3.80 -11.55 21.77
CA ILE A 129 2.93 -11.43 20.61
C ILE A 129 1.93 -10.31 20.88
N SER A 130 1.72 -9.46 19.88
CA SER A 130 0.73 -8.38 19.91
C SER A 130 0.05 -8.25 18.55
N GLY A 131 -1.23 -7.87 18.55
CA GLY A 131 -2.00 -7.62 17.34
C GLY A 131 -1.60 -6.31 16.64
N PRO A 132 -2.23 -5.99 15.50
CA PRO A 132 -2.09 -4.70 14.84
C PRO A 132 -2.57 -3.59 15.79
N HIS A 133 -1.97 -2.39 15.74
CA HIS A 133 -2.23 -1.21 16.60
C HIS A 133 -1.76 -1.30 18.06
N ALA A 134 -1.26 -2.44 18.51
CA ALA A 134 -0.78 -2.62 19.88
C ALA A 134 0.68 -2.14 20.03
N TYR A 135 0.98 -0.92 19.56
CA TYR A 135 2.36 -0.37 19.56
C TYR A 135 2.96 -0.31 20.95
N GLU A 136 2.16 0.07 21.97
CA GLU A 136 2.60 0.13 23.37
C GLU A 136 3.00 -1.26 23.89
N ASN A 137 2.23 -2.30 23.55
CA ASN A 137 2.56 -3.67 23.94
C ASN A 137 3.86 -4.16 23.28
N VAL A 138 4.13 -3.76 22.03
CA VAL A 138 5.41 -4.07 21.38
C VAL A 138 6.56 -3.48 22.19
N LEU A 139 6.45 -2.23 22.61
CA LEU A 139 7.48 -1.56 23.42
C LEU A 139 7.61 -2.17 24.81
N GLU A 140 6.50 -2.53 25.46
CA GLU A 140 6.52 -3.24 26.74
C GLU A 140 7.27 -4.56 26.63
N HIS A 141 7.01 -5.34 25.56
CA HIS A 141 7.77 -6.56 25.31
C HIS A 141 9.26 -6.28 25.08
N VAL A 142 9.59 -5.26 24.27
CA VAL A 142 10.99 -4.88 24.05
C VAL A 142 11.67 -4.52 25.37
N HIS A 143 11.04 -3.70 26.23
CA HIS A 143 11.60 -3.29 27.52
C HIS A 143 11.86 -4.46 28.49
N GLN A 144 11.09 -5.58 28.37
CA GLN A 144 11.32 -6.78 29.18
C GLN A 144 12.61 -7.51 28.79
N PHE A 145 13.00 -7.48 27.53
CA PHE A 145 14.12 -8.28 26.99
C PHE A 145 15.32 -7.45 26.57
N ALA A 146 15.12 -6.18 26.28
CA ALA A 146 16.14 -5.19 25.97
C ALA A 146 15.81 -3.90 26.75
N PRO A 147 16.29 -3.75 28.00
CA PRO A 147 15.99 -2.60 28.84
C PRO A 147 16.31 -1.29 28.14
N LYS A 148 15.47 -0.28 28.37
CA LYS A 148 15.60 1.05 27.76
C LYS A 148 17.02 1.59 27.95
N PRO A 149 17.72 1.96 26.87
CA PRO A 149 19.07 2.49 26.94
C PRO A 149 19.09 3.87 27.61
N GLU A 150 20.17 4.17 28.32
CA GLU A 150 20.44 5.53 28.75
C GLU A 150 20.78 6.37 27.50
N HIS A 151 19.98 7.39 27.21
CA HIS A 151 20.25 8.28 26.10
C HIS A 151 19.94 9.73 26.47
N ASN A 152 20.58 10.65 25.77
CA ASN A 152 20.31 12.06 25.91
C ASN A 152 19.33 12.52 24.80
N PRO A 153 18.07 12.86 25.12
CA PRO A 153 17.09 13.24 24.11
C PRO A 153 17.45 14.54 23.36
N PHE A 154 18.39 15.32 23.86
CA PHE A 154 18.85 16.56 23.19
C PHE A 154 19.92 16.29 22.13
N THR A 155 20.57 15.14 22.14
CA THR A 155 21.59 14.76 21.18
C THR A 155 21.16 13.62 20.26
N SER A 156 20.15 12.85 20.66
CA SER A 156 19.56 11.77 19.85
C SER A 156 18.33 12.28 19.14
N LEU A 157 18.51 12.99 18.03
CA LEU A 157 17.43 13.59 17.28
C LEU A 157 16.79 12.57 16.32
N VAL A 158 15.49 12.37 16.49
CA VAL A 158 14.66 11.69 15.50
C VAL A 158 14.05 12.78 14.60
N PRO A 159 14.06 12.61 13.27
CA PRO A 159 13.43 13.59 12.38
C PRO A 159 11.96 13.83 12.73
N ASP A 160 11.45 15.05 12.53
CA ASP A 160 10.06 15.44 12.84
C ASP A 160 9.02 14.58 12.08
N HIS A 161 9.40 14.04 10.92
CA HIS A 161 8.58 13.14 10.12
C HIS A 161 8.71 11.66 10.54
N GLY A 162 9.51 11.36 11.56
CA GLY A 162 9.78 10.00 12.04
C GLY A 162 10.74 9.21 11.16
N VAL A 163 10.90 7.93 11.48
CA VAL A 163 11.62 6.95 10.66
C VAL A 163 10.71 6.55 9.50
N LYS A 164 11.24 6.54 8.28
CA LYS A 164 10.55 6.09 7.08
C LYS A 164 11.28 4.91 6.44
N LEU A 165 10.50 3.93 5.98
CA LEU A 165 11.00 2.76 5.27
C LEU A 165 10.84 2.90 3.74
N THR A 166 10.11 3.91 3.29
CA THR A 166 10.00 4.28 1.88
C THR A 166 11.23 5.09 1.43
N PRO A 167 11.54 5.13 0.11
CA PRO A 167 12.42 6.13 -0.46
C PRO A 167 12.04 7.56 -0.06
N LYS A 168 13.01 8.49 -0.08
CA LYS A 168 12.83 9.86 0.45
C LYS A 168 11.78 10.69 -0.30
N HIS A 169 11.50 10.35 -1.55
CA HIS A 169 10.63 11.16 -2.43
C HIS A 169 9.17 10.78 -2.38
N TYR A 170 8.77 9.65 -1.77
CA TYR A 170 7.38 9.36 -1.50
C TYR A 170 7.15 8.82 -0.09
N ALA A 171 5.94 8.96 0.42
CA ALA A 171 5.55 8.43 1.72
C ALA A 171 4.08 8.02 1.76
N TYR A 172 3.78 6.98 2.53
CA TYR A 172 2.41 6.61 2.83
C TYR A 172 1.84 7.48 3.95
N LEU A 173 0.65 8.02 3.72
CA LEU A 173 -0.13 8.79 4.69
C LEU A 173 -1.38 7.99 5.09
N LYS A 174 -1.32 7.32 6.23
CA LYS A 174 -2.45 6.53 6.73
C LYS A 174 -3.44 7.42 7.45
N ILE A 175 -4.70 7.47 6.96
CA ILE A 175 -5.74 8.41 7.44
C ILE A 175 -6.76 7.77 8.38
N SER A 176 -6.92 6.44 8.33
CA SER A 176 -7.80 5.70 9.22
C SER A 176 -7.35 4.24 9.36
N GLU A 177 -7.93 3.55 10.31
CA GLU A 177 -7.74 2.14 10.60
C GLU A 177 -9.07 1.40 10.60
N GLY A 178 -9.02 0.07 10.39
CA GLY A 178 -10.20 -0.78 10.44
C GLY A 178 -11.18 -0.57 9.28
N CYS A 179 -12.22 -1.38 9.23
CA CYS A 179 -13.18 -1.35 8.15
C CYS A 179 -14.56 -1.83 8.63
N ASN A 180 -15.61 -1.05 8.33
CA ASN A 180 -16.99 -1.41 8.67
C ASN A 180 -17.66 -2.37 7.67
N HIS A 181 -17.00 -2.64 6.53
CA HIS A 181 -17.52 -3.60 5.57
C HIS A 181 -17.43 -5.04 6.11
N ARG A 182 -18.35 -5.86 5.66
CA ARG A 182 -18.42 -7.28 5.99
C ARG A 182 -18.44 -8.11 4.70
N CYS A 183 -17.51 -7.77 3.77
CA CYS A 183 -17.33 -8.53 2.54
C CYS A 183 -17.03 -10.00 2.90
N THR A 184 -17.72 -10.95 2.25
CA THR A 184 -17.67 -12.36 2.65
C THR A 184 -16.30 -13.01 2.50
N PHE A 185 -15.48 -12.50 1.60
CA PHE A 185 -14.10 -12.97 1.33
C PHE A 185 -13.02 -12.31 2.21
N CYS A 186 -13.40 -11.42 3.12
CA CYS A 186 -12.45 -10.54 3.81
C CYS A 186 -12.54 -10.69 5.33
N ILE A 187 -11.39 -10.78 5.99
CA ILE A 187 -11.24 -10.89 7.45
C ILE A 187 -10.65 -9.62 8.11
N ILE A 188 -10.47 -8.55 7.36
CA ILE A 188 -9.87 -7.32 7.90
C ILE A 188 -10.59 -6.82 9.17
N PRO A 189 -11.93 -6.79 9.25
CA PRO A 189 -12.60 -6.33 10.46
C PRO A 189 -12.30 -7.17 11.71
N SER A 190 -12.05 -8.47 11.56
CA SER A 190 -11.68 -9.33 12.70
C SER A 190 -10.25 -9.12 13.17
N MET A 191 -9.35 -8.69 12.27
CA MET A 191 -7.94 -8.43 12.62
C MET A 191 -7.70 -6.98 13.06
N ARG A 192 -8.32 -6.00 12.37
CA ARG A 192 -8.03 -4.57 12.53
C ARG A 192 -9.18 -3.76 13.13
N GLY A 193 -10.28 -4.42 13.49
CA GLY A 193 -11.46 -3.78 14.07
C GLY A 193 -12.28 -2.94 13.08
N ASP A 194 -13.22 -2.21 13.65
CA ASP A 194 -14.08 -1.27 12.93
C ASP A 194 -13.32 0.01 12.57
N LEU A 195 -13.90 0.80 11.66
CA LEU A 195 -13.33 2.05 11.19
C LEU A 195 -13.06 3.03 12.34
N VAL A 196 -11.83 3.52 12.42
CA VAL A 196 -11.40 4.61 13.29
C VAL A 196 -10.62 5.63 12.47
N SER A 197 -11.21 6.78 12.24
CA SER A 197 -10.59 7.88 11.48
C SER A 197 -9.63 8.68 12.35
N ARG A 198 -8.45 8.96 11.84
CA ARG A 198 -7.52 9.87 12.52
C ARG A 198 -8.04 11.30 12.46
N PRO A 199 -7.81 12.12 13.51
CA PRO A 199 -8.15 13.54 13.48
C PRO A 199 -7.55 14.26 12.27
N VAL A 200 -8.36 15.06 11.56
CA VAL A 200 -7.92 15.73 10.33
C VAL A 200 -6.71 16.64 10.54
N GLY A 201 -6.61 17.30 11.69
CA GLY A 201 -5.46 18.15 12.02
C GLY A 201 -4.15 17.38 12.16
N GLU A 202 -4.20 16.16 12.72
CA GLU A 202 -3.02 15.29 12.83
C GLU A 202 -2.56 14.79 11.46
N VAL A 203 -3.51 14.38 10.61
CA VAL A 203 -3.23 13.92 9.24
C VAL A 203 -2.57 15.03 8.44
N LEU A 204 -3.13 16.24 8.46
CA LEU A 204 -2.59 17.39 7.73
C LEU A 204 -1.24 17.84 8.28
N SER A 205 -1.05 17.84 9.60
CA SER A 205 0.23 18.16 10.23
C SER A 205 1.32 17.14 9.84
N GLU A 206 1.00 15.85 9.76
CA GLU A 206 1.92 14.83 9.27
C GLU A 206 2.27 15.04 7.79
N ALA A 207 1.27 15.33 6.95
CA ALA A 207 1.48 15.61 5.53
C ALA A 207 2.40 16.82 5.30
N GLU A 208 2.25 17.89 6.10
CA GLU A 208 3.14 19.06 6.06
C GLU A 208 4.59 18.71 6.47
N ARG A 209 4.76 17.92 7.54
CA ARG A 209 6.10 17.48 7.96
C ARG A 209 6.77 16.62 6.87
N LEU A 210 6.03 15.71 6.23
CA LEU A 210 6.54 14.90 5.12
C LEU A 210 6.96 15.77 3.93
N LYS A 211 6.13 16.73 3.51
CA LYS A 211 6.47 17.68 2.46
C LYS A 211 7.76 18.47 2.82
N ASN A 212 7.85 18.98 4.03
CA ASN A 212 9.00 19.76 4.50
C ASN A 212 10.28 18.90 4.57
N ALA A 213 10.15 17.59 4.76
CA ALA A 213 11.24 16.62 4.69
C ALA A 213 11.69 16.31 3.25
N GLY A 214 10.98 16.83 2.23
CA GLY A 214 11.35 16.69 0.82
C GLY A 214 10.54 15.66 0.04
N VAL A 215 9.51 15.06 0.66
CA VAL A 215 8.59 14.14 -0.03
C VAL A 215 7.91 14.86 -1.20
N LYS A 216 7.86 14.20 -2.34
CA LYS A 216 7.26 14.68 -3.60
C LYS A 216 5.91 14.04 -3.88
N GLU A 217 5.65 12.85 -3.33
CA GLU A 217 4.39 12.14 -3.49
C GLU A 217 3.87 11.60 -2.16
N LEU A 218 2.61 11.92 -1.82
CA LEU A 218 1.86 11.33 -0.72
C LEU A 218 0.90 10.27 -1.25
N LEU A 219 1.03 9.05 -0.74
CA LEU A 219 0.11 7.95 -1.02
C LEU A 219 -0.86 7.83 0.17
N VAL A 220 -2.07 8.34 -0.01
CA VAL A 220 -3.11 8.32 1.01
C VAL A 220 -3.72 6.93 1.09
N ILE A 221 -3.61 6.29 2.25
CA ILE A 221 -4.02 4.90 2.46
C ILE A 221 -4.92 4.72 3.68
N SER A 222 -5.78 3.72 3.60
CA SER A 222 -6.51 3.09 4.70
C SER A 222 -7.08 1.75 4.24
N GLN A 223 -7.95 1.09 5.01
CA GLN A 223 -8.69 -0.08 4.53
C GLN A 223 -9.86 0.32 3.62
N ASP A 224 -10.44 1.48 3.87
CA ASP A 224 -11.45 2.14 3.04
C ASP A 224 -11.26 3.66 3.14
N THR A 225 -10.56 4.22 2.18
CA THR A 225 -10.21 5.64 2.15
C THR A 225 -11.44 6.54 1.97
N SER A 226 -12.44 6.06 1.24
CA SER A 226 -13.68 6.80 1.03
C SER A 226 -14.58 6.91 2.28
N ALA A 227 -14.41 6.02 3.25
CA ALA A 227 -15.15 6.07 4.52
C ALA A 227 -14.56 7.03 5.56
N TYR A 228 -13.48 7.74 5.26
CA TYR A 228 -12.84 8.66 6.20
C TYR A 228 -13.83 9.65 6.82
N GLY A 229 -13.89 9.65 8.15
CA GLY A 229 -14.77 10.54 8.93
C GLY A 229 -16.21 10.06 9.14
N VAL A 230 -16.60 8.90 8.57
CA VAL A 230 -17.94 8.33 8.75
C VAL A 230 -18.20 7.98 10.23
N ASP A 231 -17.23 7.38 10.90
CA ASP A 231 -17.25 7.02 12.33
C ASP A 231 -17.43 8.25 13.24
N THR A 232 -16.86 9.39 12.85
CA THR A 232 -16.97 10.67 13.56
C THR A 232 -18.16 11.54 13.08
N LYS A 233 -19.04 10.97 12.23
CA LYS A 233 -20.19 11.67 11.62
C LYS A 233 -19.77 12.96 10.87
N HIS A 234 -18.59 12.91 10.25
CA HIS A 234 -17.98 14.04 9.53
C HIS A 234 -17.86 15.31 10.42
N SER A 235 -17.44 15.13 11.65
CA SER A 235 -17.20 16.24 12.59
C SER A 235 -16.20 17.25 12.00
N THR A 236 -16.17 18.44 12.58
CA THR A 236 -15.20 19.46 12.22
C THR A 236 -13.99 19.38 13.15
N GLY A 237 -12.80 19.22 12.59
CA GLY A 237 -11.53 19.38 13.29
C GLY A 237 -10.86 20.70 12.92
N PHE A 238 -9.64 20.92 13.38
CA PHE A 238 -8.86 22.12 13.10
C PHE A 238 -7.49 21.76 12.56
N ALA A 239 -7.08 22.46 11.51
CA ALA A 239 -5.73 22.40 10.96
C ALA A 239 -5.21 23.84 10.76
N ASN A 240 -4.04 24.14 11.30
CA ASN A 240 -3.43 25.49 11.25
C ASN A 240 -4.40 26.61 11.71
N GLY A 241 -5.23 26.32 12.74
CA GLY A 241 -6.23 27.25 13.26
C GLY A 241 -7.51 27.38 12.43
N MET A 242 -7.61 26.70 11.28
CA MET A 242 -8.78 26.75 10.42
C MET A 242 -9.66 25.50 10.61
N PRO A 243 -11.00 25.65 10.60
CA PRO A 243 -11.91 24.51 10.68
C PRO A 243 -11.90 23.71 9.38
N VAL A 244 -11.73 22.39 9.48
CA VAL A 244 -11.77 21.46 8.36
C VAL A 244 -12.74 20.33 8.68
N ARG A 245 -13.65 20.04 7.76
CA ARG A 245 -14.59 18.93 7.91
C ARG A 245 -13.87 17.60 7.74
N GLN A 246 -14.12 16.65 8.63
CA GLN A 246 -13.50 15.32 8.58
C GLN A 246 -14.26 14.44 7.58
N ASN A 247 -13.93 14.59 6.30
CA ASN A 247 -14.37 13.73 5.20
C ASN A 247 -13.30 13.72 4.10
N LEU A 248 -13.39 12.76 3.18
CA LEU A 248 -12.38 12.58 2.14
C LEU A 248 -12.24 13.80 1.24
N LYS A 249 -13.36 14.46 0.85
CA LYS A 249 -13.32 15.63 -0.03
C LYS A 249 -12.54 16.79 0.59
N ALA A 250 -12.91 17.21 1.81
CA ALA A 250 -12.26 18.32 2.48
C ALA A 250 -10.78 18.00 2.80
N LEU A 251 -10.47 16.75 3.18
CA LEU A 251 -9.10 16.32 3.37
C LEU A 251 -8.30 16.43 2.06
N SER A 252 -8.85 15.96 0.94
CA SER A 252 -8.20 16.02 -0.39
C SER A 252 -7.99 17.46 -0.85
N GLU A 253 -8.94 18.36 -0.58
CA GLU A 253 -8.80 19.79 -0.86
C GLU A 253 -7.62 20.41 -0.09
N GLU A 254 -7.46 20.08 1.19
CA GLU A 254 -6.36 20.58 2.02
C GLU A 254 -5.01 19.96 1.61
N LEU A 255 -4.96 18.66 1.34
CA LEU A 255 -3.75 17.99 0.84
C LEU A 255 -3.31 18.58 -0.51
N GLY A 256 -4.25 18.90 -1.40
CA GLY A 256 -3.96 19.54 -2.68
C GLY A 256 -3.24 20.89 -2.57
N LYS A 257 -3.45 21.63 -1.46
CA LYS A 257 -2.76 22.91 -1.21
C LYS A 257 -1.27 22.73 -0.91
N LEU A 258 -0.83 21.52 -0.59
CA LEU A 258 0.59 21.22 -0.36
C LEU A 258 1.43 21.35 -1.64
N GLY A 259 0.83 21.23 -2.83
CA GLY A 259 1.51 21.39 -4.11
C GLY A 259 2.49 20.26 -4.43
N ILE A 260 2.31 19.10 -3.86
CA ILE A 260 3.01 17.84 -4.16
C ILE A 260 2.01 16.81 -4.66
N TRP A 261 2.50 15.76 -5.32
CA TRP A 261 1.63 14.69 -5.78
C TRP A 261 0.89 14.05 -4.60
N THR A 262 -0.42 13.92 -4.74
CA THR A 262 -1.28 13.26 -3.76
C THR A 262 -2.11 12.22 -4.47
N ARG A 263 -1.89 10.95 -4.13
CA ARG A 263 -2.54 9.78 -4.72
C ARG A 263 -3.48 9.13 -3.70
N LEU A 264 -4.70 8.79 -4.13
CA LEU A 264 -5.67 8.10 -3.29
C LEU A 264 -5.69 6.60 -3.60
N HIS A 265 -5.49 5.78 -2.59
CA HIS A 265 -5.58 4.33 -2.67
C HIS A 265 -6.77 3.77 -1.90
N TYR A 266 -7.25 2.59 -2.28
CA TYR A 266 -8.28 1.81 -1.59
C TYR A 266 -9.60 2.58 -1.43
N VAL A 267 -10.05 3.20 -2.50
CA VAL A 267 -11.33 3.93 -2.56
C VAL A 267 -12.47 2.93 -2.78
N TYR A 268 -13.45 2.89 -1.88
CA TYR A 268 -14.63 2.06 -2.06
C TYR A 268 -15.67 2.77 -2.93
N PRO A 269 -16.42 2.08 -3.81
CA PRO A 269 -17.30 2.71 -4.80
C PRO A 269 -18.60 3.29 -4.20
N TYR A 270 -18.47 4.26 -3.31
CA TYR A 270 -19.59 5.05 -2.81
C TYR A 270 -19.99 6.16 -3.79
N PRO A 271 -21.26 6.62 -3.74
CA PRO A 271 -21.72 7.73 -4.59
C PRO A 271 -20.92 9.03 -4.40
N HIS A 272 -20.43 9.32 -3.20
CA HIS A 272 -19.69 10.55 -2.89
C HIS A 272 -18.25 10.56 -3.44
N VAL A 273 -17.78 9.48 -4.05
CA VAL A 273 -16.54 9.47 -4.85
C VAL A 273 -16.66 10.44 -6.03
N ASP A 274 -17.87 10.67 -6.55
CA ASP A 274 -18.14 11.70 -7.57
C ASP A 274 -17.62 13.08 -7.16
N ASP A 275 -17.59 13.40 -5.85
CA ASP A 275 -17.12 14.69 -5.34
C ASP A 275 -15.60 14.88 -5.38
N ILE A 276 -14.84 13.79 -5.60
CA ILE A 276 -13.37 13.81 -5.65
C ILE A 276 -12.88 14.06 -7.09
N ILE A 277 -13.63 13.60 -8.09
CA ILE A 277 -13.21 13.70 -9.49
C ILE A 277 -12.94 15.14 -9.95
N PRO A 278 -13.73 16.15 -9.57
CA PRO A 278 -13.41 17.54 -9.87
C PRO A 278 -12.02 17.99 -9.32
N LEU A 279 -11.62 17.51 -8.16
CA LEU A 279 -10.31 17.85 -7.57
C LEU A 279 -9.16 17.24 -8.40
N MET A 280 -9.39 16.07 -8.99
CA MET A 280 -8.46 15.43 -9.93
C MET A 280 -8.38 16.22 -11.23
N ALA A 281 -9.52 16.63 -11.80
CA ALA A 281 -9.58 17.43 -13.01
C ALA A 281 -8.93 18.82 -12.84
N GLU A 282 -9.02 19.40 -11.66
CA GLU A 282 -8.37 20.67 -11.29
C GLU A 282 -6.88 20.52 -10.98
N GLY A 283 -6.32 19.30 -10.97
CA GLY A 283 -4.92 19.04 -10.65
C GLY A 283 -4.56 19.22 -9.17
N LYS A 284 -5.54 19.29 -8.27
CA LYS A 284 -5.32 19.38 -6.82
C LYS A 284 -4.77 18.07 -6.23
N ILE A 285 -5.27 16.95 -6.74
CA ILE A 285 -4.76 15.61 -6.46
C ILE A 285 -4.55 14.89 -7.78
N LEU A 286 -3.76 13.82 -7.79
CA LEU A 286 -3.49 13.08 -9.02
C LEU A 286 -4.77 12.49 -9.61
N PRO A 287 -4.95 12.51 -10.93
CA PRO A 287 -6.07 11.90 -11.61
C PRO A 287 -5.90 10.37 -11.68
N TYR A 288 -5.79 9.75 -10.52
CA TYR A 288 -5.59 8.32 -10.32
C TYR A 288 -6.55 7.83 -9.24
N LEU A 289 -7.42 6.88 -9.60
CA LEU A 289 -8.44 6.33 -8.74
C LEU A 289 -8.23 4.83 -8.58
N ASP A 290 -7.72 4.41 -7.43
CA ASP A 290 -7.61 2.99 -7.05
C ASP A 290 -8.91 2.56 -6.35
N ILE A 291 -9.77 1.87 -7.11
CA ILE A 291 -11.12 1.50 -6.71
C ILE A 291 -11.41 0.02 -6.99
N PRO A 292 -11.31 -0.89 -5.99
CA PRO A 292 -11.50 -2.31 -6.19
C PRO A 292 -12.98 -2.66 -6.43
N PHE A 293 -13.34 -2.98 -7.66
CA PHE A 293 -14.70 -3.41 -8.03
C PHE A 293 -14.97 -4.86 -7.64
N GLN A 294 -13.96 -5.70 -7.58
CA GLN A 294 -13.96 -7.11 -7.19
C GLN A 294 -14.58 -8.05 -8.22
N HIS A 295 -15.72 -7.73 -8.79
CA HIS A 295 -16.43 -8.50 -9.83
C HIS A 295 -17.40 -7.61 -10.60
N ALA A 296 -18.04 -8.13 -11.67
CA ALA A 296 -19.07 -7.42 -12.44
C ALA A 296 -20.42 -8.15 -12.44
N SER A 297 -20.46 -9.47 -12.18
CA SER A 297 -21.76 -10.18 -12.08
C SER A 297 -22.54 -9.71 -10.85
N PRO A 298 -23.81 -9.27 -11.01
CA PRO A 298 -24.64 -8.85 -9.89
C PRO A 298 -24.85 -9.96 -8.85
N ARG A 299 -24.90 -11.22 -9.30
CA ARG A 299 -25.06 -12.40 -8.46
C ARG A 299 -23.83 -12.62 -7.57
N VAL A 300 -22.65 -12.56 -8.15
CA VAL A 300 -21.37 -12.74 -7.43
C VAL A 300 -21.15 -11.56 -6.47
N LEU A 301 -21.36 -10.31 -6.92
CA LEU A 301 -21.24 -9.12 -6.06
C LEU A 301 -22.18 -9.19 -4.85
N LYS A 302 -23.41 -9.69 -5.03
CA LYS A 302 -24.35 -9.91 -3.94
C LYS A 302 -23.82 -10.95 -2.95
N ALA A 303 -23.26 -12.07 -3.44
CA ALA A 303 -22.64 -13.11 -2.60
C ALA A 303 -21.40 -12.58 -1.86
N MET A 304 -20.62 -11.72 -2.48
CA MET A 304 -19.49 -10.99 -1.88
C MET A 304 -19.91 -9.93 -0.84
N LYS A 305 -21.22 -9.63 -0.71
CA LYS A 305 -21.75 -8.47 0.04
C LYS A 305 -21.14 -7.14 -0.42
N ARG A 306 -21.00 -6.99 -1.74
CA ARG A 306 -20.54 -5.75 -2.38
C ARG A 306 -21.72 -5.00 -3.00
N PRO A 307 -21.71 -3.64 -3.02
CA PRO A 307 -22.70 -2.89 -3.80
C PRO A 307 -22.47 -3.20 -5.27
N GLY A 308 -23.51 -3.58 -5.98
CA GLY A 308 -23.31 -4.00 -7.35
C GLY A 308 -24.56 -3.89 -8.22
N LYS A 309 -24.54 -2.85 -9.07
CA LYS A 309 -25.13 -2.92 -10.39
C LYS A 309 -24.01 -2.57 -11.35
N ALA A 310 -23.46 -3.56 -12.04
CA ALA A 310 -22.36 -3.41 -12.99
C ALA A 310 -22.61 -2.30 -14.03
N GLU A 311 -23.86 -2.21 -14.53
CA GLU A 311 -24.30 -1.17 -15.45
C GLU A 311 -24.13 0.24 -14.86
N ARG A 312 -24.54 0.45 -13.62
CA ARG A 312 -24.36 1.75 -12.94
C ARG A 312 -22.89 2.11 -12.79
N THR A 313 -22.03 1.13 -12.55
CA THR A 313 -20.58 1.35 -12.43
C THR A 313 -19.96 1.77 -13.77
N LEU A 314 -20.40 1.18 -14.89
CA LEU A 314 -19.97 1.60 -16.23
C LEU A 314 -20.42 3.04 -16.55
N GLU A 315 -21.66 3.39 -16.26
CA GLU A 315 -22.17 4.77 -16.42
C GLU A 315 -21.36 5.75 -15.57
N GLN A 316 -21.02 5.37 -14.35
CA GLN A 316 -20.24 6.19 -13.44
C GLN A 316 -18.80 6.38 -13.97
N ILE A 317 -18.13 5.34 -14.47
CA ILE A 317 -16.81 5.43 -15.11
C ILE A 317 -16.85 6.38 -16.31
N LYS A 318 -17.87 6.27 -17.17
CA LYS A 318 -18.04 7.17 -18.32
C LYS A 318 -18.16 8.63 -17.86
N LYS A 319 -19.04 8.91 -16.90
CA LYS A 319 -19.21 10.23 -16.29
C LYS A 319 -17.90 10.78 -15.69
N TRP A 320 -17.14 9.97 -14.97
CA TRP A 320 -15.87 10.38 -14.39
C TRP A 320 -14.85 10.77 -15.46
N ARG A 321 -14.78 10.01 -16.57
CA ARG A 321 -13.88 10.33 -17.69
C ARG A 321 -14.31 11.56 -18.46
N GLU A 322 -15.61 11.86 -18.53
CA GLU A 322 -16.10 13.12 -19.09
C GLU A 322 -15.68 14.32 -18.24
N MET A 323 -15.69 14.18 -16.90
CA MET A 323 -15.26 15.22 -15.97
C MET A 323 -13.73 15.37 -15.89
N CYS A 324 -13.02 14.26 -16.00
CA CYS A 324 -11.57 14.19 -15.91
C CYS A 324 -11.02 13.25 -17.01
N PRO A 325 -10.74 13.76 -18.22
CA PRO A 325 -10.25 12.93 -19.34
C PRO A 325 -8.92 12.20 -19.07
N GLU A 326 -8.09 12.76 -18.21
CA GLU A 326 -6.80 12.18 -17.79
C GLU A 326 -6.94 11.11 -16.70
N LEU A 327 -8.17 10.81 -16.25
CA LEU A 327 -8.40 9.88 -15.15
C LEU A 327 -7.92 8.48 -15.49
N VAL A 328 -7.00 8.00 -14.67
CA VAL A 328 -6.52 6.61 -14.63
C VAL A 328 -7.31 5.86 -13.56
N ILE A 329 -7.90 4.74 -13.93
CA ILE A 329 -8.64 3.89 -13.00
C ILE A 329 -7.88 2.58 -12.81
N ARG A 330 -7.43 2.37 -11.57
CA ARG A 330 -6.89 1.10 -11.09
C ARG A 330 -7.97 0.31 -10.38
N SER A 331 -8.02 -0.99 -10.58
CA SER A 331 -8.97 -1.84 -9.90
C SER A 331 -8.41 -3.22 -9.58
N THR A 332 -9.11 -3.92 -8.71
CA THR A 332 -8.79 -5.29 -8.31
C THR A 332 -10.03 -6.15 -8.46
N PHE A 333 -9.83 -7.38 -8.96
CA PHE A 333 -10.87 -8.37 -9.18
C PHE A 333 -10.51 -9.71 -8.56
N ILE A 334 -11.53 -10.51 -8.26
CA ILE A 334 -11.41 -11.88 -7.78
C ILE A 334 -12.16 -12.79 -8.74
N VAL A 335 -11.48 -13.82 -9.25
CA VAL A 335 -12.06 -14.87 -10.07
C VAL A 335 -12.11 -16.20 -9.30
N GLY A 336 -13.04 -17.06 -9.67
CA GLY A 336 -13.23 -18.34 -8.99
C GLY A 336 -13.82 -18.20 -7.58
N PHE A 337 -14.57 -17.12 -7.33
CA PHE A 337 -15.33 -16.96 -6.08
C PHE A 337 -16.35 -18.12 -5.95
N PRO A 338 -16.60 -18.69 -4.72
CA PRO A 338 -17.52 -19.80 -4.54
C PRO A 338 -18.87 -19.54 -5.20
N GLY A 339 -19.33 -20.50 -6.00
CA GLY A 339 -20.55 -20.42 -6.77
C GLY A 339 -20.49 -19.57 -8.06
N GLU A 340 -19.36 -18.97 -8.43
CA GLU A 340 -19.20 -18.25 -9.70
C GLU A 340 -19.36 -19.23 -10.88
N THR A 341 -20.31 -18.96 -11.78
CA THR A 341 -20.50 -19.77 -13.00
C THR A 341 -19.69 -19.23 -14.17
N GLU A 342 -19.63 -19.98 -15.27
CA GLU A 342 -18.98 -19.50 -16.48
C GLU A 342 -19.72 -18.27 -17.07
N GLU A 343 -21.04 -18.22 -16.96
CA GLU A 343 -21.85 -17.07 -17.37
C GLU A 343 -21.51 -15.81 -16.55
N ASP A 344 -21.31 -15.95 -15.24
CA ASP A 344 -20.85 -14.83 -14.40
C ASP A 344 -19.47 -14.33 -14.80
N PHE A 345 -18.57 -15.23 -15.14
CA PHE A 345 -17.24 -14.90 -15.61
C PHE A 345 -17.26 -14.22 -16.98
N GLN A 346 -18.13 -14.66 -17.90
CA GLN A 346 -18.34 -13.97 -19.19
C GLN A 346 -18.85 -12.56 -19.01
N ILE A 347 -19.82 -12.33 -18.09
CA ILE A 347 -20.28 -10.99 -17.72
C ILE A 347 -19.10 -10.12 -17.25
N LEU A 348 -18.19 -10.67 -16.47
CA LEU A 348 -17.00 -9.95 -16.01
C LEU A 348 -16.08 -9.55 -17.16
N LEU A 349 -15.81 -10.46 -18.10
CA LEU A 349 -14.97 -10.17 -19.28
C LEU A 349 -15.59 -9.11 -20.18
N GLU A 350 -16.91 -9.20 -20.46
CA GLU A 350 -17.63 -8.21 -21.26
C GLU A 350 -17.60 -6.84 -20.60
N TRP A 351 -17.83 -6.80 -19.28
CA TRP A 351 -17.75 -5.57 -18.50
C TRP A 351 -16.35 -4.95 -18.56
N LEU A 352 -15.29 -5.77 -18.44
CA LEU A 352 -13.90 -5.30 -18.50
C LEU A 352 -13.58 -4.68 -19.87
N LYS A 353 -14.06 -5.32 -20.97
CA LYS A 353 -13.94 -4.78 -22.33
C LYS A 353 -14.61 -3.41 -22.48
N GLU A 354 -15.77 -3.21 -21.86
CA GLU A 354 -16.48 -1.92 -21.94
C GLU A 354 -15.86 -0.87 -21.01
N ALA A 355 -15.46 -1.28 -19.81
CA ALA A 355 -14.89 -0.40 -18.79
C ALA A 355 -13.53 0.19 -19.20
N GLN A 356 -12.74 -0.54 -20.00
CA GLN A 356 -11.41 -0.10 -20.46
C GLN A 356 -10.58 0.47 -19.32
N LEU A 357 -10.40 -0.33 -18.24
CA LEU A 357 -9.62 0.08 -17.09
C LEU A 357 -8.13 0.19 -17.43
N ASP A 358 -7.40 1.04 -16.70
CA ASP A 358 -6.02 1.38 -17.00
C ASP A 358 -5.05 0.39 -16.35
N ARG A 359 -5.23 0.15 -15.05
CA ARG A 359 -4.40 -0.77 -14.26
C ARG A 359 -5.31 -1.75 -13.54
N VAL A 360 -5.08 -3.04 -13.69
CA VAL A 360 -5.94 -4.07 -13.08
C VAL A 360 -5.12 -5.21 -12.52
N GLY A 361 -5.34 -5.51 -11.25
CA GLY A 361 -4.92 -6.74 -10.61
C GLY A 361 -6.05 -7.77 -10.55
N CYS A 362 -5.75 -9.02 -10.80
CA CYS A 362 -6.67 -10.14 -10.63
C CYS A 362 -6.11 -11.12 -9.59
N PHE A 363 -6.98 -11.63 -8.73
CA PHE A 363 -6.63 -12.68 -7.78
C PHE A 363 -7.56 -13.88 -7.96
N LYS A 364 -7.01 -15.07 -7.84
CA LYS A 364 -7.80 -16.27 -7.64
C LYS A 364 -8.38 -16.25 -6.23
N TYR A 365 -9.63 -16.61 -6.07
CA TYR A 365 -10.21 -16.74 -4.72
C TYR A 365 -9.40 -17.72 -3.87
N SER A 366 -8.96 -17.26 -2.72
CA SER A 366 -8.31 -18.06 -1.68
C SER A 366 -9.23 -18.14 -0.45
N PRO A 367 -9.48 -19.33 0.10
CA PRO A 367 -10.34 -19.52 1.26
C PRO A 367 -9.58 -19.10 2.53
N VAL A 368 -9.57 -17.80 2.80
CA VAL A 368 -8.93 -17.23 4.01
C VAL A 368 -9.69 -17.72 5.25
N ASP A 369 -8.96 -18.21 6.25
CA ASP A 369 -9.56 -18.70 7.50
C ASP A 369 -10.40 -17.63 8.20
N GLY A 370 -11.61 -18.01 8.64
CA GLY A 370 -12.60 -17.11 9.24
C GLY A 370 -13.40 -16.27 8.24
N ALA A 371 -13.13 -16.36 6.93
CA ALA A 371 -13.93 -15.67 5.91
C ALA A 371 -15.27 -16.37 5.67
N ALA A 372 -16.38 -15.60 5.71
CA ALA A 372 -17.72 -16.15 5.53
C ALA A 372 -17.95 -16.81 4.16
N ALA A 373 -17.16 -16.49 3.15
CA ALA A 373 -17.26 -17.12 1.83
C ALA A 373 -16.83 -18.60 1.84
N ASN A 374 -16.08 -19.03 2.85
CA ASN A 374 -15.70 -20.44 2.99
C ASN A 374 -16.89 -21.36 3.26
N GLU A 375 -17.98 -20.80 3.83
CA GLU A 375 -19.24 -21.52 4.14
C GLU A 375 -20.17 -21.63 2.91
N ILE A 376 -19.79 -21.05 1.77
CA ILE A 376 -20.56 -21.12 0.54
C ILE A 376 -20.28 -22.49 -0.12
N ASP A 377 -21.34 -23.25 -0.41
CA ASP A 377 -21.26 -24.44 -1.24
C ASP A 377 -20.73 -24.08 -2.64
N ASP A 378 -20.46 -25.08 -3.48
CA ASP A 378 -19.98 -24.86 -4.86
C ASP A 378 -18.58 -24.20 -4.95
N GLN A 379 -17.62 -24.71 -4.19
CA GLN A 379 -16.22 -24.33 -4.31
C GLN A 379 -15.68 -24.62 -5.71
N ILE A 380 -14.95 -23.66 -6.27
CA ILE A 380 -14.39 -23.75 -7.62
C ILE A 380 -13.02 -24.42 -7.56
N SER A 381 -12.76 -25.38 -8.49
CA SER A 381 -11.47 -26.05 -8.56
C SER A 381 -10.34 -25.11 -8.98
N GLU A 382 -9.11 -25.41 -8.56
CA GLU A 382 -7.93 -24.56 -8.86
C GLU A 382 -7.68 -24.46 -10.38
N ASP A 383 -7.94 -25.53 -11.14
CA ASP A 383 -7.78 -25.50 -12.61
C ASP A 383 -8.74 -24.48 -13.25
N VAL A 384 -9.99 -24.42 -12.79
CA VAL A 384 -10.97 -23.43 -13.28
C VAL A 384 -10.62 -22.03 -12.84
N LYS A 385 -10.14 -21.85 -11.61
CA LYS A 385 -9.66 -20.54 -11.14
C LYS A 385 -8.47 -20.06 -11.96
N GLN A 386 -7.53 -20.97 -12.30
CA GLN A 386 -6.37 -20.64 -13.12
C GLN A 386 -6.78 -20.28 -14.55
N ASP A 387 -7.65 -21.06 -15.20
CA ASP A 387 -8.17 -20.76 -16.55
C ASP A 387 -8.82 -19.35 -16.58
N ARG A 388 -9.70 -19.07 -15.61
CA ARG A 388 -10.34 -17.74 -15.52
C ARG A 388 -9.36 -16.61 -15.27
N TYR A 389 -8.35 -16.83 -14.41
CA TYR A 389 -7.28 -15.87 -14.17
C TYR A 389 -6.50 -15.58 -15.47
N ASP A 390 -6.10 -16.59 -16.20
CA ASP A 390 -5.30 -16.44 -17.42
C ASP A 390 -6.09 -15.69 -18.50
N ARG A 391 -7.35 -16.07 -18.73
CA ARG A 391 -8.25 -15.40 -19.69
C ARG A 391 -8.54 -13.93 -19.29
N PHE A 392 -8.71 -13.66 -18.01
CA PHE A 392 -8.92 -12.31 -17.50
C PHE A 392 -7.68 -11.45 -17.70
N MET A 393 -6.49 -11.96 -17.32
CA MET A 393 -5.24 -11.22 -17.41
C MET A 393 -4.82 -11.01 -18.86
N GLN A 394 -5.04 -11.98 -19.75
CA GLN A 394 -4.81 -11.82 -21.18
C GLN A 394 -5.64 -10.66 -21.75
N LEU A 395 -6.94 -10.61 -21.45
CA LEU A 395 -7.79 -9.51 -21.90
C LEU A 395 -7.32 -8.16 -21.36
N GLN A 396 -6.95 -8.11 -20.10
CA GLN A 396 -6.46 -6.86 -19.47
C GLN A 396 -5.12 -6.42 -20.07
N GLN A 397 -4.23 -7.32 -20.38
CA GLN A 397 -2.96 -7.04 -21.05
C GLN A 397 -3.19 -6.38 -22.42
N GLU A 398 -4.14 -6.89 -23.21
CA GLU A 398 -4.54 -6.30 -24.50
C GLU A 398 -5.08 -4.87 -24.32
N ILE A 399 -5.93 -4.64 -23.30
CA ILE A 399 -6.49 -3.32 -22.98
C ILE A 399 -5.37 -2.36 -22.55
N SER A 400 -4.48 -2.79 -21.67
CA SER A 400 -3.36 -1.99 -21.17
C SER A 400 -2.43 -1.59 -22.30
N ALA A 401 -1.99 -2.55 -23.13
CA ALA A 401 -1.14 -2.27 -24.29
C ALA A 401 -1.78 -1.24 -25.23
N ALA A 402 -3.06 -1.42 -25.59
CA ALA A 402 -3.77 -0.49 -26.47
C ALA A 402 -3.89 0.94 -25.88
N LYS A 403 -3.93 1.07 -24.55
CA LYS A 403 -3.96 2.37 -23.86
C LYS A 403 -2.58 3.00 -23.80
N LEU A 404 -1.54 2.24 -23.49
CA LEU A 404 -0.17 2.74 -23.39
C LEU A 404 0.39 3.14 -24.76
N GLN A 405 0.06 2.41 -25.82
CA GLN A 405 0.42 2.81 -27.20
C GLN A 405 -0.08 4.22 -27.56
N LYS A 406 -1.19 4.70 -26.98
CA LYS A 406 -1.70 6.05 -27.20
C LYS A 406 -0.89 7.14 -26.48
N ARG A 407 -0.02 6.74 -25.56
CA ARG A 407 0.89 7.69 -24.86
C ARG A 407 2.15 8.00 -25.69
N ILE A 408 2.47 7.19 -26.69
CA ILE A 408 3.62 7.43 -27.58
C ILE A 408 3.44 8.77 -28.31
N GLY A 409 4.48 9.60 -28.31
CA GLY A 409 4.49 10.95 -28.87
C GLY A 409 3.89 12.02 -27.96
N THR A 410 3.45 11.67 -26.74
CA THR A 410 3.03 12.66 -25.73
C THR A 410 4.19 12.99 -24.78
N THR A 411 4.10 14.15 -24.12
CA THR A 411 5.02 14.53 -23.04
C THR A 411 4.30 14.32 -21.70
N MET A 412 4.95 13.62 -20.78
CA MET A 412 4.41 13.31 -19.45
C MET A 412 5.39 13.73 -18.36
N LYS A 413 4.85 14.17 -17.20
CA LYS A 413 5.67 14.39 -16.00
C LYS A 413 6.01 13.04 -15.38
N VAL A 414 7.29 12.82 -15.10
CA VAL A 414 7.84 11.62 -14.49
C VAL A 414 8.55 11.98 -13.20
N LEU A 415 8.14 11.35 -12.11
CA LEU A 415 8.86 11.36 -10.84
C LEU A 415 9.93 10.26 -10.90
N ILE A 416 11.19 10.65 -10.75
CA ILE A 416 12.33 9.73 -10.80
C ILE A 416 12.41 8.97 -9.46
N ASP A 417 12.37 7.65 -9.54
CA ASP A 417 12.47 6.76 -8.37
C ASP A 417 13.90 6.28 -8.14
N GLU A 418 14.60 5.88 -9.20
CA GLU A 418 15.96 5.36 -9.14
C GLU A 418 16.83 5.89 -10.27
N VAL A 419 18.12 5.98 -10.01
CA VAL A 419 19.15 6.28 -11.02
C VAL A 419 20.33 5.37 -10.77
N ASP A 420 20.80 4.68 -11.80
CA ASP A 420 21.96 3.81 -11.77
C ASP A 420 22.87 4.03 -12.98
N GLU A 421 23.84 3.11 -13.20
CA GLU A 421 24.77 3.18 -14.34
C GLU A 421 24.10 2.89 -15.70
N GLU A 422 22.92 2.24 -15.70
CA GLU A 422 22.18 1.84 -16.90
C GLU A 422 21.14 2.89 -17.32
N GLY A 423 20.78 3.85 -16.44
CA GLY A 423 19.82 4.90 -16.73
C GLY A 423 19.03 5.39 -15.53
N ALA A 424 17.83 5.87 -15.76
CA ALA A 424 16.91 6.27 -14.69
C ALA A 424 15.55 5.58 -14.85
N LEU A 425 14.95 5.28 -13.72
CA LEU A 425 13.62 4.71 -13.60
C LEU A 425 12.71 5.70 -12.88
N GLY A 426 11.48 5.87 -13.39
CA GLY A 426 10.53 6.76 -12.75
C GLY A 426 9.09 6.35 -13.01
N ARG A 427 8.15 7.14 -12.53
CA ARG A 427 6.71 6.90 -12.69
C ARG A 427 5.98 8.16 -13.14
N THR A 428 4.93 7.95 -13.92
CA THR A 428 3.97 9.02 -14.22
C THR A 428 2.91 9.15 -13.13
N TYR A 429 2.04 10.15 -13.27
CA TYR A 429 0.84 10.24 -12.41
C TYR A 429 -0.07 9.01 -12.53
N ALA A 430 0.05 8.25 -13.61
CA ALA A 430 -0.77 7.08 -13.91
C ALA A 430 -0.31 5.80 -13.18
N ASP A 431 0.84 5.87 -12.49
CA ASP A 431 1.51 4.68 -11.96
C ASP A 431 1.86 4.86 -10.48
N ALA A 432 1.34 3.98 -9.64
CA ALA A 432 1.68 3.92 -8.23
C ALA A 432 2.96 3.10 -8.02
N PRO A 433 3.80 3.45 -7.02
CA PRO A 433 5.04 2.73 -6.76
C PRO A 433 4.76 1.25 -6.42
N GLU A 434 5.64 0.37 -6.85
CA GLU A 434 5.69 -1.07 -6.53
C GLU A 434 4.56 -1.93 -7.15
N ILE A 435 3.49 -1.34 -7.68
CA ILE A 435 2.29 -2.08 -8.11
C ILE A 435 1.82 -1.80 -9.54
N ASP A 436 2.30 -0.74 -10.17
CA ASP A 436 1.95 -0.37 -11.55
C ASP A 436 3.22 -0.33 -12.42
N GLY A 437 3.10 0.20 -13.64
CA GLY A 437 4.21 0.30 -14.57
C GLY A 437 5.23 1.39 -14.24
N VAL A 438 6.31 1.40 -14.98
CA VAL A 438 7.42 2.33 -14.84
C VAL A 438 7.74 3.03 -16.15
N VAL A 439 8.55 4.07 -16.08
CA VAL A 439 9.12 4.77 -17.24
C VAL A 439 10.63 4.59 -17.21
N TYR A 440 11.17 3.96 -18.23
CA TYR A 440 12.61 3.81 -18.43
C TYR A 440 13.16 5.02 -19.20
N LEU A 441 14.23 5.64 -18.68
CA LEU A 441 14.93 6.75 -19.32
C LEU A 441 16.34 6.31 -19.71
N ASN A 442 16.72 6.61 -20.94
CA ASN A 442 18.06 6.28 -21.47
C ASN A 442 19.18 7.16 -20.88
N GLU A 443 20.41 6.74 -21.01
CA GLU A 443 21.66 7.11 -20.29
C GLU A 443 22.15 8.56 -20.28
N GLU A 444 21.49 9.57 -20.77
CA GLU A 444 22.14 10.91 -20.94
C GLU A 444 21.63 12.02 -20.02
N PHE A 445 21.12 11.73 -18.82
CA PHE A 445 20.45 12.77 -18.03
C PHE A 445 21.07 13.02 -16.65
N ASN A 446 21.24 14.29 -16.32
CA ASN A 446 21.60 14.75 -14.99
C ASN A 446 20.31 14.86 -14.12
N VAL A 447 19.69 13.72 -13.84
CA VAL A 447 18.52 13.60 -12.94
C VAL A 447 18.91 12.82 -11.69
N LYS A 448 18.12 12.98 -10.63
CA LYS A 448 18.29 12.23 -9.37
C LYS A 448 16.93 11.77 -8.85
N ALA A 449 16.93 10.76 -8.01
CA ALA A 449 15.72 10.30 -7.33
C ALA A 449 15.01 11.46 -6.62
N GLY A 450 13.70 11.59 -6.84
CA GLY A 450 12.85 12.66 -6.35
C GLY A 450 12.73 13.88 -7.27
N ASP A 451 13.42 13.92 -8.41
CA ASP A 451 13.17 14.95 -9.43
C ASP A 451 11.87 14.64 -10.19
N ILE A 452 11.15 15.69 -10.57
CA ILE A 452 10.00 15.57 -11.48
C ILE A 452 10.40 16.27 -12.78
N VAL A 453 10.46 15.49 -13.86
CA VAL A 453 10.91 15.95 -15.19
C VAL A 453 9.85 15.72 -16.25
N ASP A 454 9.88 16.50 -17.32
CA ASP A 454 9.04 16.27 -18.49
C ASP A 454 9.74 15.29 -19.43
N VAL A 455 9.03 14.20 -19.79
CA VAL A 455 9.55 13.09 -20.62
C VAL A 455 8.70 12.94 -21.85
N ALA A 456 9.33 12.95 -23.03
CA ALA A 456 8.71 12.57 -24.29
C ALA A 456 8.65 11.03 -24.34
N ILE A 457 7.45 10.47 -24.42
CA ILE A 457 7.23 9.03 -24.49
C ILE A 457 7.48 8.55 -25.93
N GLU A 458 8.40 7.62 -26.10
CA GLU A 458 8.88 7.12 -27.40
C GLU A 458 8.44 5.70 -27.69
N HIS A 459 8.29 4.89 -26.64
CA HIS A 459 7.90 3.48 -26.75
C HIS A 459 7.00 3.08 -25.57
N ALA A 460 6.20 2.04 -25.76
CA ALA A 460 5.35 1.42 -24.74
C ALA A 460 5.20 -0.06 -25.02
N ASP A 461 5.17 -0.88 -23.98
CA ASP A 461 4.71 -2.26 -24.04
C ASP A 461 3.34 -2.44 -23.36
N GLU A 462 3.08 -3.58 -22.74
CA GLU A 462 1.82 -3.86 -22.07
C GLU A 462 1.67 -3.14 -20.72
N TYR A 463 2.79 -2.78 -20.07
CA TYR A 463 2.79 -2.23 -18.70
C TYR A 463 3.65 -1.00 -18.56
N ASP A 464 4.76 -0.90 -19.30
CA ASP A 464 5.81 0.07 -19.10
C ASP A 464 5.96 1.05 -20.28
N LEU A 465 6.66 2.15 -20.02
CA LEU A 465 6.93 3.21 -20.98
C LEU A 465 8.44 3.45 -21.08
N TRP A 466 8.89 3.94 -22.23
CA TRP A 466 10.26 4.42 -22.47
C TRP A 466 10.21 5.82 -23.05
N GLY A 467 11.16 6.64 -22.67
CA GLY A 467 11.20 8.00 -23.17
C GLY A 467 12.49 8.75 -22.87
N SER A 468 12.53 9.97 -23.34
CA SER A 468 13.65 10.89 -23.18
C SER A 468 13.22 12.18 -22.48
N VAL A 469 14.08 12.71 -21.60
CA VAL A 469 13.80 13.97 -20.90
C VAL A 469 13.74 15.11 -21.92
N VAL A 470 12.68 15.91 -21.86
CA VAL A 470 12.53 17.10 -22.71
C VAL A 470 13.39 18.22 -22.14
N ARG A 471 14.24 18.82 -22.99
CA ARG A 471 15.16 19.94 -22.65
C ARG A 471 14.48 21.28 -22.73
#